data_7873b3124dc774cb890c0f78af9e2d89
#
_entry.id   7873b3124dc774cb890c0f78af9e2d89
#
_cell.length_a   1.000
_cell.length_b   1.000
_cell.length_c   1.000
_cell.angle_alpha   90.00
_cell.angle_beta   90.00
_cell.angle_gamma   90.00
#
_symmetry.space_group_name_H-M   'P 1'
#
loop_
_entity.id
_entity.type
_entity.pdbx_description
1 polymer ?
#
loop_
_entity_poly.entity_id
_entity_poly.type
_entity_poly.pdbx_seq_one_letter_code
_entity_poly.pdbx_strand_id
1 'polypeptide(L)'
;MKDKIHHYENWIFDWSGTLVDDLAMVLDATNHVLEVYGKPSMTRDDFKQQFRLPYIGFYEEILPNVPLPELEDHFRTGFANSAAAGVISPMLPYAFEFLEFLHKRNVRMFILSSMDAQAFDSHAVELGVDHFFEATYAGVLDKRERIHLMLESHQLEADKTVFLGDMTHDIETARHGGVGSIALLTGYQNEQQLLSVDPDYLARDLAELRSMLETPPTLIQ
;
A
#
# COMPACT_ATOMS: atom_id res chain seq x y z
N MET A 1 15.06 0.55 -19.92
CA MET A 1 14.33 0.64 -18.65
C MET A 1 13.68 -0.68 -18.21
N LYS A 2 13.09 -1.49 -19.13
CA LYS A 2 12.39 -2.75 -18.75
C LYS A 2 13.25 -3.81 -18.04
N ASP A 3 14.58 -3.81 -18.23
CA ASP A 3 15.46 -4.82 -17.64
C ASP A 3 15.88 -4.53 -16.20
N LYS A 4 15.62 -3.31 -15.71
CA LYS A 4 16.05 -2.87 -14.37
C LYS A 4 15.29 -3.58 -13.23
N ILE A 5 14.07 -4.08 -13.49
CA ILE A 5 13.27 -4.77 -12.49
C ILE A 5 13.97 -6.01 -11.89
N HIS A 6 14.84 -6.65 -12.66
CA HIS A 6 15.62 -7.83 -12.22
C HIS A 6 16.79 -7.48 -11.29
N HIS A 7 17.15 -6.19 -11.15
CA HIS A 7 18.28 -5.74 -10.35
C HIS A 7 17.88 -5.32 -8.92
N TYR A 8 16.57 -5.27 -8.63
CA TYR A 8 16.13 -4.90 -7.29
C TYR A 8 16.35 -6.04 -6.30
N GLU A 9 17.17 -5.75 -5.29
CA GLU A 9 17.53 -6.66 -4.20
C GLU A 9 16.66 -6.40 -2.95
N ASN A 10 16.06 -5.19 -2.85
CA ASN A 10 15.26 -4.75 -1.73
C ASN A 10 13.88 -4.31 -2.22
N TRP A 11 12.81 -4.83 -1.60
CA TRP A 11 11.44 -4.54 -1.97
C TRP A 11 10.69 -3.96 -0.77
N ILE A 12 10.17 -2.76 -0.94
CA ILE A 12 9.31 -2.11 0.03
C ILE A 12 7.88 -2.25 -0.49
N PHE A 13 6.98 -2.73 0.35
CA PHE A 13 5.58 -2.91 0.00
C PHE A 13 4.71 -1.93 0.79
N ASP A 14 3.71 -1.36 0.14
CA ASP A 14 2.50 -0.98 0.84
C ASP A 14 1.72 -2.23 1.25
N TRP A 15 0.71 -2.06 2.11
CA TRP A 15 -0.10 -3.15 2.64
C TRP A 15 -1.48 -3.19 2.00
N SER A 16 -2.31 -2.18 2.29
CA SER A 16 -3.71 -2.05 1.87
C SER A 16 -3.82 -1.84 0.36
N GLY A 17 -4.59 -2.68 -0.33
CA GLY A 17 -4.71 -2.61 -1.80
C GLY A 17 -3.50 -3.16 -2.57
N THR A 18 -2.40 -3.47 -1.89
CA THR A 18 -1.15 -3.99 -2.48
C THR A 18 -0.94 -5.47 -2.14
N LEU A 19 -1.02 -5.85 -0.87
CA LEU A 19 -0.92 -7.23 -0.40
C LEU A 19 -2.26 -7.77 0.14
N VAL A 20 -3.13 -6.89 0.63
CA VAL A 20 -4.45 -7.26 1.19
C VAL A 20 -5.59 -6.47 0.55
N ASP A 21 -6.76 -7.08 0.47
CA ASP A 21 -8.01 -6.47 0.00
C ASP A 21 -8.84 -6.02 1.21
N ASP A 22 -8.57 -4.84 1.70
CA ASP A 22 -9.27 -4.21 2.83
C ASP A 22 -10.17 -3.04 2.42
N LEU A 23 -10.28 -2.76 1.12
CA LEU A 23 -11.04 -1.62 0.61
C LEU A 23 -12.49 -1.57 1.12
N ALA A 24 -13.15 -2.72 1.25
CA ALA A 24 -14.52 -2.78 1.77
C ALA A 24 -14.60 -2.31 3.22
N MET A 25 -13.69 -2.78 4.09
CA MET A 25 -13.64 -2.39 5.49
C MET A 25 -13.28 -0.91 5.67
N VAL A 26 -12.32 -0.41 4.88
CA VAL A 26 -11.91 1.00 4.92
C VAL A 26 -13.03 1.92 4.44
N LEU A 27 -13.78 1.52 3.40
CA LEU A 27 -14.97 2.25 2.95
C LEU A 27 -16.07 2.27 4.01
N ASP A 28 -16.35 1.12 4.64
CA ASP A 28 -17.33 1.04 5.74
C ASP A 28 -16.93 1.93 6.91
N ALA A 29 -15.66 1.90 7.31
CA ALA A 29 -15.12 2.76 8.37
C ALA A 29 -15.23 4.24 8.01
N THR A 30 -14.92 4.59 6.77
CA THR A 30 -15.07 5.97 6.27
C THR A 30 -16.55 6.40 6.29
N ASN A 31 -17.44 5.54 5.82
CA ASN A 31 -18.88 5.82 5.83
C ASN A 31 -19.44 5.96 7.26
N HIS A 32 -18.91 5.18 8.22
CA HIS A 32 -19.24 5.37 9.63
C HIS A 32 -18.82 6.77 10.12
N VAL A 33 -17.62 7.22 9.79
CA VAL A 33 -17.18 8.59 10.10
C VAL A 33 -18.12 9.61 9.49
N LEU A 34 -18.46 9.49 8.21
CA LEU A 34 -19.38 10.40 7.52
C LEU A 34 -20.76 10.44 8.18
N GLU A 35 -21.30 9.28 8.57
CA GLU A 35 -22.60 9.18 9.27
C GLU A 35 -22.60 9.94 10.60
N VAL A 36 -21.53 9.79 11.41
CA VAL A 36 -21.41 10.53 12.70
C VAL A 36 -21.53 12.03 12.50
N TYR A 37 -20.99 12.57 11.39
CA TYR A 37 -21.06 14.00 11.07
C TYR A 37 -22.23 14.37 10.14
N GLY A 38 -23.22 13.50 9.97
CA GLY A 38 -24.42 13.75 9.16
C GLY A 38 -24.14 13.97 7.67
N LYS A 39 -23.06 13.42 7.15
CA LYS A 39 -22.71 13.45 5.73
C LYS A 39 -23.26 12.22 5.00
N PRO A 40 -23.55 12.33 3.70
CA PRO A 40 -23.96 11.17 2.91
C PRO A 40 -22.81 10.15 2.80
N SER A 41 -23.16 8.88 2.78
CA SER A 41 -22.21 7.81 2.52
C SER A 41 -21.63 7.90 1.10
N MET A 42 -20.37 7.52 0.95
CA MET A 42 -19.71 7.37 -0.34
C MET A 42 -19.98 5.99 -0.94
N THR A 43 -20.14 5.93 -2.25
CA THR A 43 -20.03 4.67 -2.99
C THR A 43 -18.55 4.26 -3.12
N ARG A 44 -18.30 3.00 -3.51
CA ARG A 44 -16.94 2.53 -3.79
C ARG A 44 -16.24 3.38 -4.86
N ASP A 45 -16.98 3.77 -5.89
CA ASP A 45 -16.41 4.56 -7.00
C ASP A 45 -16.10 5.98 -6.56
N ASP A 46 -16.98 6.63 -5.78
CA ASP A 46 -16.73 7.96 -5.21
C ASP A 46 -15.51 7.93 -4.29
N PHE A 47 -15.41 6.91 -3.45
CA PHE A 47 -14.27 6.73 -2.54
C PHE A 47 -12.97 6.57 -3.32
N LYS A 48 -12.90 5.69 -4.32
CA LYS A 48 -11.71 5.49 -5.17
C LYS A 48 -11.30 6.74 -5.95
N GLN A 49 -12.24 7.62 -6.27
CA GLN A 49 -11.93 8.87 -6.95
C GLN A 49 -11.39 9.94 -6.00
N GLN A 50 -11.87 9.98 -4.76
CA GLN A 50 -11.61 11.07 -3.82
C GLN A 50 -10.52 10.72 -2.79
N PHE A 51 -10.43 9.44 -2.38
CA PHE A 51 -9.50 9.02 -1.36
C PHE A 51 -8.05 9.18 -1.81
N ARG A 52 -7.24 9.75 -0.93
CA ARG A 52 -5.82 9.99 -1.14
C ARG A 52 -5.05 9.91 0.16
N LEU A 53 -3.78 9.59 0.04
CA LEU A 53 -2.83 9.68 1.14
C LEU A 53 -1.96 10.95 0.99
N PRO A 54 -1.54 11.56 2.07
CA PRO A 54 -1.96 11.29 3.46
C PRO A 54 -3.46 11.54 3.67
N TYR A 55 -4.14 10.66 4.38
CA TYR A 55 -5.60 10.72 4.57
C TYR A 55 -6.10 11.97 5.31
N ILE A 56 -5.20 12.69 5.98
CA ILE A 56 -5.52 14.00 6.59
C ILE A 56 -6.12 14.93 5.54
N GLY A 57 -5.46 15.08 4.38
CA GLY A 57 -5.94 15.96 3.31
C GLY A 57 -7.29 15.53 2.73
N PHE A 58 -7.58 14.23 2.70
CA PHE A 58 -8.91 13.73 2.31
C PHE A 58 -9.98 14.17 3.33
N TYR A 59 -9.75 13.97 4.64
CA TYR A 59 -10.70 14.36 5.67
C TYR A 59 -10.84 15.87 5.83
N GLU A 60 -9.79 16.66 5.67
CA GLU A 60 -9.86 18.12 5.67
C GLU A 60 -10.79 18.68 4.60
N GLU A 61 -10.88 18.01 3.45
CA GLU A 61 -11.78 18.39 2.36
C GLU A 61 -13.25 18.08 2.67
N ILE A 62 -13.55 16.88 3.17
CA ILE A 62 -14.91 16.41 3.36
C ILE A 62 -15.50 16.75 4.75
N LEU A 63 -14.63 16.88 5.76
CA LEU A 63 -14.99 17.20 7.16
C LEU A 63 -14.06 18.29 7.72
N PRO A 64 -14.08 19.50 7.14
CA PRO A 64 -13.22 20.58 7.60
C PRO A 64 -13.48 20.89 9.08
N ASN A 65 -12.42 21.17 9.82
CA ASN A 65 -12.41 21.53 11.24
C ASN A 65 -12.72 20.39 12.24
N VAL A 66 -12.78 19.14 11.81
CA VAL A 66 -12.86 18.01 12.75
C VAL A 66 -11.41 17.60 13.12
N PRO A 67 -11.08 17.50 14.43
CA PRO A 67 -9.75 17.10 14.85
C PRO A 67 -9.38 15.69 14.40
N LEU A 68 -8.17 15.50 13.90
CA LEU A 68 -7.71 14.20 13.41
C LEU A 68 -7.88 13.06 14.43
N PRO A 69 -7.55 13.21 15.73
CA PRO A 69 -7.75 12.12 16.69
C PRO A 69 -9.21 11.67 16.83
N GLU A 70 -10.16 12.59 16.67
CA GLU A 70 -11.61 12.30 16.72
C GLU A 70 -12.04 11.51 15.47
N LEU A 71 -11.54 11.90 14.30
CA LEU A 71 -11.77 11.15 13.04
C LEU A 71 -11.21 9.72 13.14
N GLU A 72 -10.00 9.57 13.67
CA GLU A 72 -9.35 8.27 13.84
C GLU A 72 -10.10 7.37 14.83
N ASP A 73 -10.67 7.92 15.92
CA ASP A 73 -11.48 7.17 16.88
C ASP A 73 -12.77 6.63 16.23
N HIS A 74 -13.46 7.47 15.45
CA HIS A 74 -14.64 7.05 14.70
C HIS A 74 -14.28 6.05 13.60
N PHE A 75 -13.16 6.25 12.90
CA PHE A 75 -12.68 5.30 11.88
C PHE A 75 -12.40 3.94 12.51
N ARG A 76 -11.66 3.87 13.63
CA ARG A 76 -11.41 2.60 14.36
C ARG A 76 -12.72 1.92 14.78
N THR A 77 -13.69 2.70 15.24
CA THR A 77 -15.01 2.17 15.59
C THR A 77 -15.72 1.58 14.38
N GLY A 78 -15.75 2.29 13.26
CA GLY A 78 -16.36 1.81 12.01
C GLY A 78 -15.66 0.56 11.48
N PHE A 79 -14.34 0.51 11.53
CA PHE A 79 -13.54 -0.65 11.10
C PHE A 79 -13.83 -1.89 11.97
N ALA A 80 -13.91 -1.71 13.30
CA ALA A 80 -14.28 -2.78 14.22
C ALA A 80 -15.73 -3.28 13.99
N ASN A 81 -16.66 -2.39 13.71
CA ASN A 81 -18.04 -2.73 13.38
C ASN A 81 -18.13 -3.55 12.08
N SER A 82 -17.38 -3.16 11.05
CA SER A 82 -17.31 -3.90 9.78
C SER A 82 -16.77 -5.30 9.99
N ALA A 83 -15.70 -5.47 10.77
CA ALA A 83 -15.16 -6.77 11.15
C ALA A 83 -16.18 -7.61 11.93
N ALA A 84 -16.88 -7.02 12.90
CA ALA A 84 -17.93 -7.71 13.67
C ALA A 84 -19.14 -8.13 12.81
N ALA A 85 -19.39 -7.42 11.72
CA ALA A 85 -20.39 -7.78 10.70
C ALA A 85 -19.91 -8.89 9.74
N GLY A 86 -18.69 -9.38 9.89
CA GLY A 86 -18.11 -10.47 9.11
C GLY A 86 -17.43 -10.05 7.81
N VAL A 87 -17.18 -8.75 7.62
CA VAL A 87 -16.32 -8.29 6.51
C VAL A 87 -14.87 -8.66 6.84
N ILE A 88 -14.17 -9.21 5.87
CA ILE A 88 -12.78 -9.69 6.01
C ILE A 88 -11.84 -8.89 5.11
N SER A 89 -10.57 -8.86 5.48
CA SER A 89 -9.46 -8.32 4.68
C SER A 89 -8.48 -9.43 4.29
N PRO A 90 -8.82 -10.26 3.30
CA PRO A 90 -7.94 -11.36 2.90
C PRO A 90 -6.71 -10.84 2.16
N MET A 91 -5.70 -11.69 2.02
CA MET A 91 -4.65 -11.43 1.05
C MET A 91 -5.23 -11.29 -0.35
N LEU A 92 -4.66 -10.37 -1.13
CA LEU A 92 -4.95 -10.28 -2.55
C LEU A 92 -4.53 -11.58 -3.27
N PRO A 93 -5.18 -11.92 -4.39
CA PRO A 93 -4.79 -13.08 -5.18
C PRO A 93 -3.29 -13.05 -5.52
N TYR A 94 -2.64 -14.18 -5.36
CA TYR A 94 -1.19 -14.39 -5.60
C TYR A 94 -0.24 -13.66 -4.65
N ALA A 95 -0.71 -12.93 -3.65
CA ALA A 95 0.17 -12.14 -2.77
C ALA A 95 1.08 -13.06 -1.93
N PHE A 96 0.53 -14.13 -1.36
CA PHE A 96 1.35 -15.09 -0.61
C PHE A 96 2.41 -15.76 -1.49
N GLU A 97 2.01 -16.26 -2.67
CA GLU A 97 2.92 -16.91 -3.62
C GLU A 97 3.99 -15.96 -4.16
N PHE A 98 3.67 -14.65 -4.25
CA PHE A 98 4.63 -13.63 -4.66
C PHE A 98 5.67 -13.36 -3.56
N LEU A 99 5.24 -13.25 -2.31
CA LEU A 99 6.16 -13.12 -1.17
C LEU A 99 7.08 -14.34 -1.05
N GLU A 100 6.54 -15.56 -1.16
CA GLU A 100 7.34 -16.79 -1.20
C GLU A 100 8.35 -16.81 -2.36
N PHE A 101 7.92 -16.35 -3.54
CA PHE A 101 8.77 -16.29 -4.72
C PHE A 101 9.99 -15.36 -4.52
N LEU A 102 9.78 -14.20 -3.93
CA LEU A 102 10.86 -13.26 -3.60
C LEU A 102 11.75 -13.80 -2.47
N HIS A 103 11.14 -14.39 -1.44
CA HIS A 103 11.86 -14.99 -0.31
C HIS A 103 12.82 -16.10 -0.76
N LYS A 104 12.37 -16.99 -1.65
CA LYS A 104 13.20 -18.06 -2.24
C LYS A 104 14.38 -17.53 -3.07
N ARG A 105 14.34 -16.26 -3.48
CA ARG A 105 15.40 -15.54 -4.20
C ARG A 105 16.30 -14.70 -3.29
N ASN A 106 16.11 -14.79 -1.96
CA ASN A 106 16.80 -14.00 -0.94
C ASN A 106 16.64 -12.48 -1.13
N VAL A 107 15.51 -12.05 -1.66
CA VAL A 107 15.14 -10.63 -1.75
C VAL A 107 14.79 -10.13 -0.36
N ARG A 108 15.34 -8.99 0.03
CA ARG A 108 15.00 -8.34 1.31
C ARG A 108 13.66 -7.64 1.16
N MET A 109 12.74 -7.88 2.08
CA MET A 109 11.37 -7.36 2.02
C MET A 109 11.04 -6.52 3.24
N PHE A 110 10.34 -5.42 3.00
CA PHE A 110 9.99 -4.41 4.00
C PHE A 110 8.56 -3.94 3.80
N ILE A 111 7.93 -3.47 4.87
CA ILE A 111 6.62 -2.79 4.81
C ILE A 111 6.78 -1.31 5.12
N LEU A 112 6.05 -0.47 4.36
CA LEU A 112 5.84 0.93 4.65
C LEU A 112 4.37 1.29 4.41
N SER A 113 3.57 1.36 5.47
CA SER A 113 2.12 1.49 5.43
C SER A 113 1.56 2.57 6.34
N SER A 114 0.44 3.16 5.95
CA SER A 114 -0.33 4.06 6.80
C SER A 114 -1.38 3.36 7.69
N MET A 115 -1.53 2.03 7.57
CA MET A 115 -2.36 1.25 8.47
C MET A 115 -1.87 1.37 9.90
N ASP A 116 -2.79 1.46 10.88
CA ASP A 116 -2.45 1.48 12.31
C ASP A 116 -1.48 0.34 12.65
N ALA A 117 -0.42 0.64 13.41
CA ALA A 117 0.67 -0.31 13.66
C ALA A 117 0.19 -1.58 14.39
N GLN A 118 -0.68 -1.43 15.40
CA GLN A 118 -1.18 -2.58 16.15
C GLN A 118 -2.12 -3.45 15.29
N ALA A 119 -2.95 -2.81 14.47
CA ALA A 119 -3.82 -3.51 13.52
C ALA A 119 -3.00 -4.26 12.47
N PHE A 120 -1.95 -3.63 11.93
CA PHE A 120 -1.01 -4.26 10.99
C PHE A 120 -0.35 -5.51 11.61
N ASP A 121 0.26 -5.39 12.79
CA ASP A 121 0.97 -6.49 13.45
C ASP A 121 0.04 -7.70 13.66
N SER A 122 -1.17 -7.44 14.15
CA SER A 122 -2.17 -8.49 14.36
C SER A 122 -2.58 -9.16 13.05
N HIS A 123 -2.79 -8.37 12.01
CA HIS A 123 -3.24 -8.85 10.70
C HIS A 123 -2.14 -9.64 9.98
N ALA A 124 -0.89 -9.18 10.00
CA ALA A 124 0.23 -9.88 9.37
C ALA A 124 0.47 -11.26 10.00
N VAL A 125 0.35 -11.36 11.34
CA VAL A 125 0.42 -12.64 12.07
C VAL A 125 -0.76 -13.55 11.72
N GLU A 126 -1.99 -13.03 11.68
CA GLU A 126 -3.18 -13.80 11.31
C GLU A 126 -3.07 -14.39 9.90
N LEU A 127 -2.53 -13.61 8.96
CA LEU A 127 -2.29 -14.05 7.58
C LEU A 127 -1.04 -14.94 7.45
N GLY A 128 -0.21 -15.06 8.50
CA GLY A 128 0.99 -15.89 8.52
C GLY A 128 2.12 -15.38 7.61
N VAL A 129 2.21 -14.06 7.39
CA VAL A 129 3.17 -13.44 6.46
C VAL A 129 4.20 -12.53 7.14
N ASP A 130 4.07 -12.31 8.45
CA ASP A 130 4.97 -11.46 9.26
C ASP A 130 6.44 -11.86 9.11
N HIS A 131 6.71 -13.15 8.99
CA HIS A 131 8.05 -13.73 8.86
C HIS A 131 8.77 -13.42 7.53
N PHE A 132 8.07 -12.90 6.52
CA PHE A 132 8.69 -12.51 5.24
C PHE A 132 9.42 -11.18 5.32
N PHE A 133 9.06 -10.31 6.27
CA PHE A 133 9.54 -8.93 6.30
C PHE A 133 10.68 -8.74 7.29
N GLU A 134 11.79 -8.17 6.81
CA GLU A 134 12.95 -7.84 7.65
C GLU A 134 12.62 -6.72 8.65
N ALA A 135 11.81 -5.75 8.23
CA ALA A 135 11.27 -4.70 9.08
C ALA A 135 9.95 -4.15 8.54
N THR A 136 9.12 -3.66 9.47
CA THR A 136 7.80 -3.10 9.18
C THR A 136 7.67 -1.69 9.76
N TYR A 137 7.20 -0.77 8.95
CA TYR A 137 6.91 0.61 9.30
C TYR A 137 5.43 0.88 9.03
N ALA A 138 4.60 0.58 10.01
CA ALA A 138 3.17 0.84 9.98
C ALA A 138 2.81 2.09 10.79
N GLY A 139 1.60 2.63 10.64
CA GLY A 139 1.16 3.86 11.29
C GLY A 139 1.82 5.12 10.73
N VAL A 140 2.36 5.06 9.51
CA VAL A 140 3.07 6.18 8.88
C VAL A 140 2.09 7.04 8.09
N LEU A 141 1.79 8.26 8.60
CA LEU A 141 0.84 9.17 7.95
C LEU A 141 1.32 9.63 6.57
N ASP A 142 2.55 10.09 6.48
CA ASP A 142 3.18 10.44 5.21
C ASP A 142 4.42 9.56 4.98
N LYS A 143 4.33 8.64 4.05
CA LYS A 143 5.40 7.69 3.73
C LYS A 143 6.66 8.39 3.20
N ARG A 144 6.52 9.58 2.58
CA ARG A 144 7.64 10.38 2.07
C ARG A 144 8.58 10.85 3.17
N GLU A 145 8.04 11.12 4.36
CA GLU A 145 8.85 11.51 5.52
C GLU A 145 9.64 10.33 6.11
N ARG A 146 9.17 9.10 5.88
CA ARG A 146 9.75 7.90 6.49
C ARG A 146 10.76 7.17 5.59
N ILE A 147 10.63 7.29 4.27
CA ILE A 147 11.40 6.49 3.31
C ILE A 147 12.91 6.63 3.50
N HIS A 148 13.43 7.85 3.70
CA HIS A 148 14.86 8.09 3.88
C HIS A 148 15.41 7.43 5.15
N LEU A 149 14.68 7.54 6.27
CA LEU A 149 15.07 6.88 7.51
C LEU A 149 15.14 5.36 7.34
N MET A 150 14.19 4.79 6.61
CA MET A 150 14.15 3.35 6.32
C MET A 150 15.36 2.93 5.47
N LEU A 151 15.66 3.67 4.40
CA LEU A 151 16.81 3.40 3.54
C LEU A 151 18.13 3.46 4.33
N GLU A 152 18.29 4.47 5.16
CA GLU A 152 19.49 4.63 6.01
C GLU A 152 19.59 3.53 7.06
N SER A 153 18.51 3.27 7.82
CA SER A 153 18.50 2.31 8.93
C SER A 153 18.83 0.89 8.49
N HIS A 154 18.44 0.50 7.28
CA HIS A 154 18.65 -0.83 6.73
C HIS A 154 19.75 -0.88 5.67
N GLN A 155 20.47 0.25 5.45
CA GLN A 155 21.55 0.37 4.47
C GLN A 155 21.10 -0.07 3.06
N LEU A 156 19.90 0.38 2.64
CA LEU A 156 19.32 0.05 1.34
C LEU A 156 19.88 1.01 0.28
N GLU A 157 20.54 0.46 -0.73
CA GLU A 157 20.99 1.21 -1.90
C GLU A 157 19.77 1.58 -2.76
N ALA A 158 19.55 2.87 -3.02
CA ALA A 158 18.35 3.35 -3.69
C ALA A 158 18.17 2.76 -5.11
N ASP A 159 19.27 2.58 -5.85
CA ASP A 159 19.25 2.00 -7.20
C ASP A 159 18.96 0.49 -7.24
N LYS A 160 19.08 -0.19 -6.09
CA LYS A 160 18.74 -1.60 -5.87
C LYS A 160 17.43 -1.80 -5.10
N THR A 161 16.73 -0.73 -4.81
CA THR A 161 15.49 -0.76 -4.03
C THR A 161 14.30 -0.35 -4.87
N VAL A 162 13.16 -1.01 -4.67
CA VAL A 162 11.90 -0.68 -5.33
C VAL A 162 10.77 -0.59 -4.31
N PHE A 163 9.84 0.34 -4.52
CA PHE A 163 8.62 0.46 -3.76
C PHE A 163 7.42 0.03 -4.62
N LEU A 164 6.62 -0.88 -4.09
CA LEU A 164 5.42 -1.44 -4.69
C LEU A 164 4.19 -0.93 -3.95
N GLY A 165 3.26 -0.32 -4.67
CA GLY A 165 2.01 0.20 -4.09
C GLY A 165 0.90 0.39 -5.13
N ASP A 166 -0.30 0.72 -4.66
CA ASP A 166 -1.50 0.88 -5.49
C ASP A 166 -2.03 2.32 -5.51
N MET A 167 -1.29 3.24 -4.92
CA MET A 167 -1.66 4.66 -4.86
C MET A 167 -0.56 5.57 -5.42
N THR A 168 -0.97 6.73 -5.93
CA THR A 168 -0.05 7.79 -6.39
C THR A 168 0.94 8.19 -5.30
N HIS A 169 0.51 8.18 -4.03
CA HIS A 169 1.36 8.46 -2.89
C HIS A 169 2.55 7.49 -2.76
N ASP A 170 2.39 6.22 -3.12
CA ASP A 170 3.46 5.21 -3.09
C ASP A 170 4.51 5.52 -4.15
N ILE A 171 4.07 5.87 -5.35
CA ILE A 171 4.95 6.26 -6.47
C ILE A 171 5.69 7.56 -6.16
N GLU A 172 4.99 8.54 -5.57
CA GLU A 172 5.62 9.78 -5.09
C GLU A 172 6.62 9.51 -3.97
N THR A 173 6.32 8.57 -3.06
CA THR A 173 7.24 8.15 -2.00
C THR A 173 8.48 7.49 -2.58
N ALA A 174 8.33 6.59 -3.55
CA ALA A 174 9.45 5.98 -4.25
C ALA A 174 10.35 7.05 -4.89
N ARG A 175 9.76 8.00 -5.61
CA ARG A 175 10.48 9.12 -6.23
C ARG A 175 11.21 9.97 -5.18
N HIS A 176 10.56 10.25 -4.06
CA HIS A 176 11.16 11.03 -2.97
C HIS A 176 12.36 10.30 -2.37
N GLY A 177 12.30 8.99 -2.21
CA GLY A 177 13.40 8.14 -1.76
C GLY A 177 14.48 7.86 -2.82
N GLY A 178 14.25 8.25 -4.08
CA GLY A 178 15.14 7.94 -5.19
C GLY A 178 15.20 6.45 -5.56
N VAL A 179 14.21 5.67 -5.13
CA VAL A 179 14.08 4.24 -5.41
C VAL A 179 13.19 3.98 -6.63
N GLY A 180 13.22 2.76 -7.17
CA GLY A 180 12.30 2.38 -8.24
C GLY A 180 10.85 2.31 -7.76
N SER A 181 9.90 2.43 -8.69
CA SER A 181 8.47 2.43 -8.40
C SER A 181 7.72 1.40 -9.23
N ILE A 182 6.84 0.63 -8.57
CA ILE A 182 5.90 -0.28 -9.24
C ILE A 182 4.50 0.04 -8.77
N ALA A 183 3.62 0.36 -9.72
CA ALA A 183 2.21 0.57 -9.45
C ALA A 183 1.41 -0.71 -9.71
N LEU A 184 0.48 -1.06 -8.78
CA LEU A 184 -0.47 -2.16 -8.93
C LEU A 184 -1.89 -1.65 -9.13
N LEU A 185 -2.65 -2.30 -10.03
CA LEU A 185 -4.06 -2.00 -10.31
C LEU A 185 -5.03 -2.78 -9.40
N THR A 186 -4.55 -3.27 -8.27
CA THR A 186 -5.34 -4.12 -7.36
C THR A 186 -6.13 -3.35 -6.30
N GLY A 187 -5.77 -2.10 -6.03
CA GLY A 187 -6.25 -1.41 -4.84
C GLY A 187 -7.15 -0.20 -5.06
N TYR A 188 -6.76 0.89 -4.44
CA TYR A 188 -7.58 2.09 -4.22
C TYR A 188 -7.67 3.00 -5.45
N GLN A 189 -6.64 3.07 -6.28
CA GLN A 189 -6.62 3.97 -7.42
C GLN A 189 -6.68 3.23 -8.77
N ASN A 190 -7.21 3.90 -9.77
CA ASN A 190 -7.32 3.37 -11.13
C ASN A 190 -6.06 3.65 -11.96
N GLU A 191 -5.99 3.02 -13.14
CA GLU A 191 -4.86 3.12 -14.04
C GLU A 191 -4.53 4.57 -14.45
N GLN A 192 -5.55 5.39 -14.73
CA GLN A 192 -5.34 6.78 -15.13
C GLN A 192 -4.70 7.61 -14.01
N GLN A 193 -5.14 7.41 -12.77
CA GLN A 193 -4.55 8.06 -11.60
C GLN A 193 -3.09 7.64 -11.43
N LEU A 194 -2.80 6.34 -11.45
CA LEU A 194 -1.45 5.83 -11.27
C LEU A 194 -0.50 6.26 -12.39
N LEU A 195 -0.95 6.26 -13.65
CA LEU A 195 -0.14 6.72 -14.77
C LEU A 195 0.14 8.23 -14.73
N SER A 196 -0.70 9.03 -14.04
CA SER A 196 -0.48 10.48 -13.92
C SER A 196 0.78 10.87 -13.17
N VAL A 197 1.33 9.94 -12.37
CA VAL A 197 2.57 10.12 -11.59
C VAL A 197 3.77 9.36 -12.15
N ASP A 198 3.66 8.82 -13.39
CA ASP A 198 4.75 8.20 -14.15
C ASP A 198 5.56 7.14 -13.36
N PRO A 199 4.94 5.99 -12.98
CA PRO A 199 5.64 4.90 -12.33
C PRO A 199 6.63 4.22 -13.29
N ASP A 200 7.75 3.67 -12.77
CA ASP A 200 8.71 2.92 -13.60
C ASP A 200 8.08 1.67 -14.22
N TYR A 201 7.17 1.02 -13.45
CA TYR A 201 6.42 -0.16 -13.89
C TYR A 201 4.97 -0.07 -13.45
N LEU A 202 4.08 -0.64 -14.26
CA LEU A 202 2.67 -0.85 -13.95
C LEU A 202 2.35 -2.33 -14.19
N ALA A 203 1.69 -2.97 -13.21
CA ALA A 203 1.19 -4.32 -13.34
C ALA A 203 -0.29 -4.39 -12.90
N ARG A 204 -1.06 -5.26 -13.55
CA ARG A 204 -2.48 -5.46 -13.22
C ARG A 204 -2.63 -6.12 -11.86
N ASP A 205 -1.74 -7.06 -11.54
CA ASP A 205 -1.73 -7.84 -10.32
C ASP A 205 -0.34 -8.45 -10.04
N LEU A 206 -0.22 -9.15 -8.92
CA LEU A 206 1.03 -9.79 -8.51
C LEU A 206 1.41 -10.99 -9.37
N ALA A 207 0.46 -11.62 -10.08
CA ALA A 207 0.78 -12.69 -11.04
C ALA A 207 1.45 -12.13 -12.29
N GLU A 208 0.96 -11.01 -12.82
CA GLU A 208 1.62 -10.32 -13.93
C GLU A 208 3.00 -9.81 -13.53
N LEU A 209 3.12 -9.20 -12.35
CA LEU A 209 4.41 -8.73 -11.83
C LEU A 209 5.41 -9.88 -11.69
N ARG A 210 4.98 -11.02 -11.18
CA ARG A 210 5.80 -12.23 -11.13
C ARG A 210 6.26 -12.68 -12.52
N SER A 211 5.34 -12.68 -13.49
CA SER A 211 5.68 -13.05 -14.88
C SER A 211 6.71 -12.11 -15.49
N MET A 212 6.67 -10.81 -15.15
CA MET A 212 7.69 -9.85 -15.56
C MET A 212 9.08 -10.21 -15.00
N LEU A 213 9.14 -10.69 -13.74
CA LEU A 213 10.37 -11.11 -13.07
C LEU A 213 10.88 -12.50 -13.52
N GLU A 214 10.02 -13.34 -14.08
CA GLU A 214 10.40 -14.66 -14.62
C GLU A 214 10.85 -14.57 -16.09
N THR A 215 10.47 -13.51 -16.80
CA THR A 215 10.90 -13.26 -18.18
C THR A 215 12.36 -12.80 -18.20
N PRO A 216 13.29 -13.50 -18.82
CA PRO A 216 14.69 -13.07 -18.85
C PRO A 216 14.83 -11.67 -19.48
N PRO A 217 15.78 -10.84 -18.99
CA PRO A 217 16.08 -9.58 -19.65
C PRO A 217 16.44 -9.80 -21.11
N THR A 218 15.88 -8.99 -22.00
CA THR A 218 16.22 -9.06 -23.44
C THR A 218 17.67 -8.66 -23.60
N LEU A 219 18.53 -9.62 -23.94
CA LEU A 219 19.92 -9.34 -24.30
C LEU A 219 19.91 -8.47 -25.55
N ILE A 220 20.11 -7.17 -25.38
CA ILE A 220 20.42 -6.28 -26.50
C ILE A 220 21.84 -6.63 -26.94
N GLN A 221 21.94 -7.31 -28.10
CA GLN A 221 23.23 -7.56 -28.79
C GLN A 221 23.73 -6.27 -29.41
#